data_f61d2893e74541d49decf6dad1cdd62f
#
_entry.id   f61d2893e74541d49decf6dad1cdd62f
#
_cell.length_a   1.000
_cell.length_b   1.000
_cell.length_c   1.000
_cell.angle_alpha   90.00
_cell.angle_beta   90.00
_cell.angle_gamma   90.00
#
_symmetry.space_group_name_H-M   'P 1'
#
loop_
_entity.id
_entity.type
_entity.pdbx_description
1 polymer ?
#
loop_
_entity_poly.entity_id
_entity_poly.type
_entity_poly.pdbx_seq_one_letter_code
_entity_poly.pdbx_strand_id
1 'polypeptide(L)'
;MVPYRYTLAAALVLASVYVFGGTLRARSHHRGWVSVAAGVSVATIFVDLLPEISEGQARFSADLHRGAALFPAQAIYLAAMLGFVLFYGLEYMVAASESNEEGPTHLFFSFQIAAFAAYSSLIAYLLVHNVWNDAPALLLYSLAMAFHLLLVDHSLARERRGLYQSRGRWILALAVMTGWSVGIFTSIPEQWLARITGFISGGVIMNSLVVELPEGRGGRFWYFALAAATYSVVLLAVLG
;
A
#
# COMPACT_ATOMS: atom_id res chain seq x y z
N MET A 1 1.58 -19.91 -13.80
CA MET A 1 1.64 -18.44 -14.04
C MET A 1 0.22 -17.94 -14.28
N VAL A 2 -0.23 -17.00 -13.49
CA VAL A 2 -1.60 -16.46 -13.59
C VAL A 2 -1.71 -15.61 -14.86
N PRO A 3 -2.73 -15.81 -15.71
CA PRO A 3 -2.90 -15.05 -16.95
C PRO A 3 -3.07 -13.55 -16.69
N TYR A 4 -2.52 -12.70 -17.57
CA TYR A 4 -2.59 -11.23 -17.47
C TYR A 4 -4.00 -10.65 -17.31
N ARG A 5 -5.04 -11.36 -17.80
CA ARG A 5 -6.44 -10.97 -17.60
C ARG A 5 -6.84 -10.88 -16.13
N TYR A 6 -6.28 -11.72 -15.25
CA TYR A 6 -6.57 -11.68 -13.80
C TYR A 6 -5.84 -10.54 -13.12
N THR A 7 -4.58 -10.27 -13.51
CA THR A 7 -3.85 -9.11 -12.98
C THR A 7 -4.45 -7.80 -13.49
N LEU A 8 -4.99 -7.77 -14.72
CA LEU A 8 -5.76 -6.63 -15.22
C LEU A 8 -7.04 -6.42 -14.40
N ALA A 9 -7.79 -7.50 -14.14
CA ALA A 9 -8.99 -7.39 -13.31
C ALA A 9 -8.66 -6.88 -11.90
N ALA A 10 -7.57 -7.35 -11.29
CA ALA A 10 -7.07 -6.85 -10.03
C ALA A 10 -6.72 -5.35 -10.10
N ALA A 11 -5.96 -4.92 -11.11
CA ALA A 11 -5.61 -3.51 -11.31
C ALA A 11 -6.86 -2.62 -11.50
N LEU A 12 -7.85 -3.09 -12.24
CA LEU A 12 -9.14 -2.39 -12.41
C LEU A 12 -9.90 -2.27 -11.07
N VAL A 13 -9.90 -3.32 -10.25
CA VAL A 13 -10.46 -3.26 -8.89
C VAL A 13 -9.74 -2.21 -8.05
N LEU A 14 -8.40 -2.23 -8.03
CA LEU A 14 -7.61 -1.25 -7.27
C LEU A 14 -7.84 0.19 -7.76
N ALA A 15 -7.88 0.42 -9.08
CA ALA A 15 -8.19 1.73 -9.64
C ALA A 15 -9.61 2.20 -9.28
N SER A 16 -10.58 1.26 -9.27
CA SER A 16 -11.98 1.55 -8.92
C SER A 16 -12.15 2.00 -7.46
N VAL A 17 -11.26 1.59 -6.56
CA VAL A 17 -11.25 2.04 -5.16
C VAL A 17 -11.14 3.57 -5.10
N TYR A 18 -10.22 4.17 -5.84
CA TYR A 18 -10.07 5.63 -5.87
C TYR A 18 -11.24 6.34 -6.54
N VAL A 19 -11.81 5.76 -7.59
CA VAL A 19 -12.95 6.36 -8.31
C VAL A 19 -14.22 6.33 -7.47
N PHE A 20 -14.51 5.21 -6.81
CA PHE A 20 -15.76 4.97 -6.10
C PHE A 20 -15.65 5.06 -4.57
N GLY A 21 -14.47 5.25 -4.00
CA GLY A 21 -14.24 5.36 -2.55
C GLY A 21 -15.11 6.43 -1.89
N GLY A 22 -15.35 7.54 -2.57
CA GLY A 22 -16.27 8.60 -2.10
C GLY A 22 -17.72 8.13 -1.92
N THR A 23 -18.23 7.26 -2.80
CA THR A 23 -19.58 6.69 -2.70
C THR A 23 -19.69 5.64 -1.62
N LEU A 24 -18.64 4.85 -1.44
CA LEU A 24 -18.55 3.86 -0.36
C LEU A 24 -18.55 4.55 1.01
N ARG A 25 -17.81 5.65 1.16
CA ARG A 25 -17.82 6.49 2.38
C ARG A 25 -19.18 7.09 2.69
N ALA A 26 -19.86 7.61 1.67
CA ALA A 26 -21.17 8.24 1.85
C ALA A 26 -22.24 7.23 2.33
N ARG A 27 -22.12 5.97 1.94
CA ARG A 27 -23.04 4.89 2.31
C ARG A 27 -22.71 4.26 3.66
N SER A 28 -21.45 4.24 4.08
CA SER A 28 -21.06 3.64 5.34
C SER A 28 -21.12 4.65 6.48
N HIS A 29 -22.29 4.79 7.09
CA HIS A 29 -22.47 5.56 8.34
C HIS A 29 -21.79 4.90 9.57
N HIS A 30 -21.22 3.71 9.41
CA HIS A 30 -20.65 2.95 10.52
C HIS A 30 -19.12 3.12 10.58
N ARG A 31 -18.62 3.72 11.66
CA ARG A 31 -17.18 3.78 12.02
C ARG A 31 -16.50 2.38 12.08
N GLY A 32 -17.29 1.31 12.07
CA GLY A 32 -16.80 -0.06 12.15
C GLY A 32 -16.03 -0.53 10.91
N TRP A 33 -16.36 -0.05 9.71
CA TRP A 33 -15.66 -0.49 8.49
C TRP A 33 -14.19 -0.04 8.44
N VAL A 34 -13.88 1.15 8.97
CA VAL A 34 -12.50 1.66 9.09
C VAL A 34 -11.69 0.74 10.00
N SER A 35 -12.28 0.32 11.13
CA SER A 35 -11.62 -0.64 12.04
C SER A 35 -11.41 -2.01 11.39
N VAL A 36 -12.37 -2.49 10.58
CA VAL A 36 -12.20 -3.75 9.82
C VAL A 36 -11.07 -3.62 8.80
N ALA A 37 -11.06 -2.55 8.02
CA ALA A 37 -10.03 -2.33 7.02
C ALA A 37 -8.63 -2.19 7.65
N ALA A 38 -8.51 -1.45 8.77
CA ALA A 38 -7.27 -1.35 9.53
C ALA A 38 -6.81 -2.72 10.08
N GLY A 39 -7.74 -3.57 10.54
CA GLY A 39 -7.42 -4.92 10.97
C GLY A 39 -6.86 -5.80 9.84
N VAL A 40 -7.44 -5.70 8.63
CA VAL A 40 -6.94 -6.39 7.43
C VAL A 40 -5.55 -5.88 7.07
N SER A 41 -5.34 -4.54 7.04
CA SER A 41 -4.03 -3.94 6.73
C SER A 41 -2.95 -4.41 7.71
N VAL A 42 -3.23 -4.40 9.01
CA VAL A 42 -2.27 -4.86 10.02
C VAL A 42 -1.98 -6.36 9.87
N ALA A 43 -2.98 -7.20 9.64
CA ALA A 43 -2.76 -8.62 9.38
C ALA A 43 -1.86 -8.85 8.16
N THR A 44 -2.07 -8.12 7.06
CA THR A 44 -1.21 -8.17 5.86
C THR A 44 0.23 -7.79 6.20
N ILE A 45 0.45 -6.75 7.01
CA ILE A 45 1.81 -6.36 7.41
C ILE A 45 2.53 -7.50 8.11
N PHE A 46 1.90 -8.10 9.12
CA PHE A 46 2.58 -9.08 9.97
C PHE A 46 2.66 -10.48 9.35
N VAL A 47 1.69 -10.88 8.54
CA VAL A 47 1.59 -12.26 8.01
C VAL A 47 2.15 -12.38 6.59
N ASP A 48 2.18 -11.26 5.83
CA ASP A 48 2.60 -11.26 4.42
C ASP A 48 3.83 -10.35 4.21
N LEU A 49 3.73 -9.05 4.46
CA LEU A 49 4.80 -8.09 4.14
C LEU A 49 6.11 -8.29 4.93
N LEU A 50 6.03 -8.51 6.23
CA LEU A 50 7.24 -8.72 7.04
C LEU A 50 7.99 -10.01 6.68
N PRO A 51 7.32 -11.17 6.50
CA PRO A 51 7.95 -12.36 5.94
C PRO A 51 8.56 -12.12 4.55
N GLU A 52 7.84 -11.45 3.62
CA GLU A 52 8.34 -11.14 2.28
C GLU A 52 9.62 -10.31 2.30
N ILE A 53 9.68 -9.26 3.16
CA ILE A 53 10.90 -8.46 3.38
C ILE A 53 12.05 -9.35 3.87
N SER A 54 11.77 -10.26 4.82
CA SER A 54 12.77 -11.16 5.40
C SER A 54 13.29 -12.16 4.37
N GLU A 55 12.42 -12.75 3.58
CA GLU A 55 12.80 -13.67 2.50
C GLU A 55 13.58 -12.98 1.40
N GLY A 56 13.13 -11.80 0.97
CA GLY A 56 13.85 -10.97 0.01
C GLY A 56 15.26 -10.63 0.50
N GLN A 57 15.40 -10.31 1.79
CA GLN A 57 16.69 -10.04 2.42
C GLN A 57 17.58 -11.29 2.46
N ALA A 58 17.02 -12.46 2.75
CA ALA A 58 17.78 -13.72 2.77
C ALA A 58 18.30 -14.08 1.37
N ARG A 59 17.47 -13.95 0.33
CA ARG A 59 17.87 -14.17 -1.08
C ARG A 59 18.96 -13.18 -1.50
N PHE A 60 18.81 -11.91 -1.18
CA PHE A 60 19.81 -10.88 -1.47
C PHE A 60 21.15 -11.16 -0.78
N SER A 61 21.15 -11.57 0.48
CA SER A 61 22.36 -11.91 1.22
C SER A 61 23.08 -13.13 0.64
N ALA A 62 22.36 -14.12 0.14
CA ALA A 62 22.95 -15.29 -0.54
C ALA A 62 23.67 -14.92 -1.83
N ASP A 63 23.16 -13.93 -2.59
CA ASP A 63 23.79 -13.43 -3.80
C ASP A 63 25.04 -12.58 -3.51
N LEU A 64 25.07 -11.87 -2.38
CA LEU A 64 26.24 -11.11 -1.92
C LEU A 64 27.48 -11.98 -1.72
N HIS A 65 27.31 -13.20 -1.20
CA HIS A 65 28.42 -14.15 -1.01
C HIS A 65 29.04 -14.63 -2.33
N ARG A 66 28.39 -14.36 -3.45
CA ARG A 66 28.87 -14.61 -4.82
C ARG A 66 29.70 -13.49 -5.45
N GLY A 67 29.98 -12.40 -4.70
CA GLY A 67 30.96 -11.37 -5.12
C GLY A 67 30.36 -10.14 -5.81
N ALA A 68 29.08 -9.89 -5.75
CA ALA A 68 28.41 -8.76 -6.46
C ALA A 68 28.02 -7.57 -5.56
N ALA A 69 28.73 -7.31 -4.45
CA ALA A 69 28.24 -6.42 -3.41
C ALA A 69 28.78 -4.99 -3.45
N LEU A 70 28.05 -4.09 -4.07
CA LEU A 70 28.17 -2.62 -3.84
C LEU A 70 27.25 -2.12 -2.69
N PHE A 71 26.44 -2.98 -2.07
CA PHE A 71 25.40 -2.58 -1.10
C PHE A 71 25.50 -3.40 0.18
N PRO A 72 25.14 -2.80 1.35
CA PRO A 72 25.19 -3.51 2.64
C PRO A 72 24.23 -4.71 2.67
N ALA A 73 24.58 -5.73 3.47
CA ALA A 73 23.79 -6.93 3.64
C ALA A 73 22.31 -6.66 4.06
N GLN A 74 22.02 -5.51 4.63
CA GLN A 74 20.68 -5.08 5.10
C GLN A 74 19.95 -4.16 4.12
N ALA A 75 20.29 -4.19 2.82
CA ALA A 75 19.79 -3.22 1.84
C ALA A 75 18.25 -3.17 1.74
N ILE A 76 17.57 -4.30 1.90
CA ILE A 76 16.10 -4.35 1.81
C ILE A 76 15.45 -3.74 3.04
N TYR A 77 15.99 -3.99 4.24
CA TYR A 77 15.52 -3.35 5.47
C TYR A 77 15.78 -1.83 5.46
N LEU A 78 16.91 -1.39 4.89
CA LEU A 78 17.19 0.03 4.70
C LEU A 78 16.21 0.67 3.70
N ALA A 79 15.85 -0.02 2.64
CA ALA A 79 14.84 0.44 1.70
C ALA A 79 13.47 0.57 2.39
N ALA A 80 13.08 -0.40 3.21
CA ALA A 80 11.85 -0.33 4.01
C ALA A 80 11.88 0.84 5.00
N MET A 81 13.00 1.04 5.70
CA MET A 81 13.18 2.19 6.59
C MET A 81 13.06 3.51 5.83
N LEU A 82 13.66 3.63 4.64
CA LEU A 82 13.56 4.83 3.81
C LEU A 82 12.12 5.10 3.36
N GLY A 83 11.38 4.05 2.96
CA GLY A 83 9.96 4.16 2.64
C GLY A 83 9.16 4.66 3.85
N PHE A 84 9.35 4.04 5.02
CA PHE A 84 8.70 4.46 6.26
C PHE A 84 8.97 5.94 6.59
N VAL A 85 10.26 6.34 6.59
CA VAL A 85 10.67 7.71 6.94
C VAL A 85 10.14 8.73 5.93
N LEU A 86 10.15 8.40 4.65
CA LEU A 86 9.64 9.30 3.61
C LEU A 86 8.15 9.56 3.77
N PHE A 87 7.34 8.52 3.93
CA PHE A 87 5.90 8.66 4.10
C PHE A 87 5.55 9.30 5.45
N TYR A 88 6.28 8.98 6.54
CA TYR A 88 6.13 9.67 7.81
C TYR A 88 6.48 11.16 7.71
N GLY A 89 7.56 11.49 7.00
CA GLY A 89 7.95 12.88 6.76
C GLY A 89 6.90 13.66 5.97
N LEU A 90 6.27 13.03 4.96
CA LEU A 90 5.17 13.62 4.21
C LEU A 90 3.98 13.93 5.12
N GLU A 91 3.56 12.95 5.93
CA GLU A 91 2.44 13.11 6.85
C GLU A 91 2.73 14.20 7.88
N TYR A 92 3.94 14.20 8.45
CA TYR A 92 4.38 15.23 9.39
C TYR A 92 4.34 16.63 8.76
N MET A 93 4.79 16.78 7.51
CA MET A 93 4.79 18.08 6.81
C MET A 93 3.36 18.56 6.53
N VAL A 94 2.43 17.65 6.19
CA VAL A 94 1.02 17.98 6.00
C VAL A 94 0.41 18.43 7.32
N ALA A 95 0.58 17.67 8.40
CA ALA A 95 0.05 18.01 9.72
C ALA A 95 0.62 19.34 10.26
N ALA A 96 1.93 19.59 10.08
CA ALA A 96 2.56 20.87 10.46
C ALA A 96 2.02 22.05 9.64
N SER A 97 1.65 21.83 8.39
CA SER A 97 1.10 22.84 7.50
C SER A 97 -0.36 23.20 7.83
N GLU A 98 -1.13 22.24 8.37
CA GLU A 98 -2.51 22.49 8.83
C GLU A 98 -2.57 23.35 10.09
N SER A 99 -1.52 23.36 10.91
CA SER A 99 -1.44 24.18 12.11
C SER A 99 -1.18 25.67 11.84
N ASN A 100 -0.78 26.05 10.63
CA ASN A 100 -0.61 27.42 10.22
C ASN A 100 -1.90 27.96 9.57
N GLU A 101 -2.31 29.20 9.89
CA GLU A 101 -3.53 29.84 9.41
C GLU A 101 -3.66 29.90 7.87
N GLU A 102 -2.55 29.77 7.12
CA GLU A 102 -2.52 29.75 5.67
C GLU A 102 -2.91 28.39 5.04
N GLY A 103 -3.05 27.33 5.86
CA GLY A 103 -3.35 25.97 5.42
C GLY A 103 -2.25 25.36 4.54
N PRO A 104 -2.26 24.02 4.31
CA PRO A 104 -1.26 23.38 3.51
C PRO A 104 -1.25 23.95 2.08
N THR A 105 -0.09 24.41 1.63
CA THR A 105 0.05 24.98 0.29
C THR A 105 -0.31 23.94 -0.78
N HIS A 106 -0.80 24.40 -1.93
CA HIS A 106 -1.09 23.51 -3.07
C HIS A 106 0.10 22.63 -3.46
N LEU A 107 1.32 23.08 -3.19
CA LEU A 107 2.55 22.35 -3.43
C LEU A 107 2.67 21.08 -2.57
N PHE A 108 2.40 21.15 -1.26
CA PHE A 108 2.47 19.98 -0.39
C PHE A 108 1.44 18.92 -0.77
N PHE A 109 0.20 19.33 -1.03
CA PHE A 109 -0.83 18.42 -1.51
C PHE A 109 -0.44 17.76 -2.84
N SER A 110 0.10 18.53 -3.79
CA SER A 110 0.55 17.98 -5.08
C SER A 110 1.69 17.00 -4.91
N PHE A 111 2.62 17.26 -3.98
CA PHE A 111 3.72 16.35 -3.67
C PHE A 111 3.23 15.05 -3.02
N GLN A 112 2.30 15.15 -2.08
CA GLN A 112 1.65 14.01 -1.44
C GLN A 112 0.92 13.14 -2.48
N ILE A 113 0.10 13.74 -3.36
CA ILE A 113 -0.57 13.00 -4.44
C ILE A 113 0.43 12.35 -5.38
N ALA A 114 1.55 13.01 -5.73
CA ALA A 114 2.60 12.44 -6.58
C ALA A 114 3.28 11.25 -5.90
N ALA A 115 3.58 11.33 -4.59
CA ALA A 115 4.14 10.23 -3.83
C ALA A 115 3.20 9.02 -3.77
N PHE A 116 1.91 9.25 -3.47
CA PHE A 116 0.90 8.18 -3.47
C PHE A 116 0.61 7.64 -4.88
N ALA A 117 0.74 8.46 -5.93
CA ALA A 117 0.64 8.00 -7.31
C ALA A 117 1.80 7.06 -7.68
N ALA A 118 3.03 7.44 -7.36
CA ALA A 118 4.20 6.58 -7.53
C ALA A 118 4.04 5.27 -6.75
N TYR A 119 3.62 5.34 -5.49
CA TYR A 119 3.34 4.22 -4.63
C TYR A 119 2.27 3.27 -5.21
N SER A 120 1.12 3.81 -5.63
CA SER A 120 0.03 3.03 -6.24
C SER A 120 0.45 2.39 -7.57
N SER A 121 1.29 3.10 -8.35
CA SER A 121 1.88 2.57 -9.58
C SER A 121 2.79 1.38 -9.30
N LEU A 122 3.62 1.45 -8.26
CA LEU A 122 4.50 0.35 -7.86
C LEU A 122 3.72 -0.87 -7.35
N ILE A 123 2.66 -0.67 -6.56
CA ILE A 123 1.76 -1.77 -6.16
C ILE A 123 1.19 -2.47 -7.39
N ALA A 124 0.71 -1.71 -8.37
CA ALA A 124 0.14 -2.28 -9.58
C ALA A 124 1.19 -2.93 -10.49
N TYR A 125 2.42 -2.43 -10.51
CA TYR A 125 3.56 -3.07 -11.17
C TYR A 125 3.82 -4.46 -10.56
N LEU A 126 3.82 -4.57 -9.24
CA LEU A 126 4.02 -5.84 -8.52
C LEU A 126 2.92 -6.87 -8.81
N LEU A 127 1.68 -6.46 -9.13
CA LEU A 127 0.63 -7.39 -9.58
C LEU A 127 1.06 -8.23 -10.80
N VAL A 128 1.90 -7.67 -11.67
CA VAL A 128 2.38 -8.35 -12.87
C VAL A 128 3.63 -9.19 -12.60
N HIS A 129 4.50 -8.73 -11.70
CA HIS A 129 5.82 -9.31 -11.49
C HIS A 129 5.93 -10.26 -10.31
N ASN A 130 5.01 -10.24 -9.36
CA ASN A 130 4.96 -11.26 -8.33
C ASN A 130 4.59 -12.62 -8.94
N VAL A 131 5.33 -13.64 -8.54
CA VAL A 131 5.06 -15.01 -8.97
C VAL A 131 3.89 -15.54 -8.14
N TRP A 132 2.67 -15.31 -8.63
CA TRP A 132 1.48 -15.87 -8.02
C TRP A 132 1.43 -17.37 -8.29
N ASN A 133 1.44 -18.17 -7.24
CA ASN A 133 1.33 -19.62 -7.34
C ASN A 133 -0.01 -20.00 -7.96
N ASP A 134 -1.07 -19.29 -7.56
CA ASP A 134 -2.43 -19.54 -8.02
C ASP A 134 -3.31 -18.27 -8.02
N ALA A 135 -4.55 -18.40 -8.51
CA ALA A 135 -5.51 -17.30 -8.54
C ALA A 135 -6.01 -16.88 -7.13
N PRO A 136 -6.19 -17.77 -6.13
CA PRO A 136 -6.51 -17.39 -4.75
C PRO A 136 -5.48 -16.46 -4.11
N ALA A 137 -4.18 -16.70 -4.26
CA ALA A 137 -3.12 -15.82 -3.72
C ALA A 137 -3.20 -14.40 -4.32
N LEU A 138 -3.36 -14.29 -5.64
CA LEU A 138 -3.59 -13.00 -6.30
C LEU A 138 -4.85 -12.30 -5.79
N LEU A 139 -5.93 -13.04 -5.57
CA LEU A 139 -7.20 -12.48 -5.09
C LEU A 139 -7.05 -11.93 -3.67
N LEU A 140 -6.38 -12.66 -2.77
CA LEU A 140 -6.15 -12.20 -1.39
C LEU A 140 -5.27 -10.96 -1.34
N TYR A 141 -4.16 -10.96 -2.09
CA TYR A 141 -3.32 -9.77 -2.21
C TYR A 141 -4.12 -8.58 -2.75
N SER A 142 -4.89 -8.78 -3.82
CA SER A 142 -5.70 -7.72 -4.41
C SER A 142 -6.75 -7.19 -3.44
N LEU A 143 -7.35 -8.06 -2.62
CA LEU A 143 -8.31 -7.68 -1.59
C LEU A 143 -7.64 -6.88 -0.48
N ALA A 144 -6.49 -7.33 0.02
CA ALA A 144 -5.71 -6.62 1.03
C ALA A 144 -5.31 -5.21 0.55
N MET A 145 -4.76 -5.14 -0.68
CA MET A 145 -4.38 -3.86 -1.27
C MET A 145 -5.60 -2.97 -1.55
N ALA A 146 -6.74 -3.52 -1.93
CA ALA A 146 -7.98 -2.75 -2.09
C ALA A 146 -8.43 -2.11 -0.76
N PHE A 147 -8.39 -2.85 0.36
CA PHE A 147 -8.68 -2.29 1.68
C PHE A 147 -7.66 -1.23 2.08
N HIS A 148 -6.37 -1.50 1.86
CA HIS A 148 -5.31 -0.53 2.13
C HIS A 148 -5.51 0.76 1.32
N LEU A 149 -5.68 0.68 -0.01
CA LEU A 149 -5.92 1.84 -0.85
C LEU A 149 -7.23 2.58 -0.52
N LEU A 150 -8.25 1.87 -0.01
CA LEU A 150 -9.49 2.49 0.47
C LEU A 150 -9.24 3.34 1.72
N LEU A 151 -8.35 2.93 2.61
CA LEU A 151 -7.94 3.72 3.77
C LEU A 151 -7.11 4.94 3.35
N VAL A 152 -6.17 4.77 2.41
CA VAL A 152 -5.43 5.88 1.78
C VAL A 152 -6.39 6.89 1.15
N ASP A 153 -7.37 6.42 0.34
CA ASP A 153 -8.42 7.28 -0.23
C ASP A 153 -9.21 8.02 0.85
N HIS A 154 -9.50 7.34 1.96
CA HIS A 154 -10.20 7.96 3.09
C HIS A 154 -9.38 9.06 3.76
N SER A 155 -8.10 8.82 4.01
CA SER A 155 -7.17 9.80 4.61
C SER A 155 -7.02 11.03 3.72
N LEU A 156 -6.63 10.87 2.47
CA LEU A 156 -6.45 11.96 1.52
C LEU A 156 -7.71 12.81 1.30
N ALA A 157 -8.89 12.18 1.36
CA ALA A 157 -10.15 12.90 1.23
C ALA A 157 -10.56 13.66 2.49
N ARG A 158 -10.02 13.32 3.68
CA ARG A 158 -10.24 14.11 4.90
C ARG A 158 -9.45 15.42 4.86
N GLU A 159 -8.21 15.37 4.37
CA GLU A 159 -7.30 16.52 4.38
C GLU A 159 -7.76 17.62 3.42
N ARG A 160 -8.07 17.30 2.15
CA ARG A 160 -8.47 18.28 1.14
C ARG A 160 -9.56 17.76 0.20
N ARG A 161 -10.77 17.63 0.73
CA ARG A 161 -11.91 17.04 0.03
C ARG A 161 -12.14 17.57 -1.38
N GLY A 162 -12.09 18.88 -1.59
CA GLY A 162 -12.38 19.51 -2.88
C GLY A 162 -11.34 19.17 -3.95
N LEU A 163 -10.05 19.35 -3.66
CA LEU A 163 -8.93 19.09 -4.59
C LEU A 163 -8.79 17.61 -4.85
N TYR A 164 -8.91 16.78 -3.80
CA TYR A 164 -8.81 15.35 -3.94
C TYR A 164 -9.94 14.77 -4.80
N GLN A 165 -11.18 15.16 -4.55
CA GLN A 165 -12.33 14.66 -5.33
C GLN A 165 -12.32 15.12 -6.78
N SER A 166 -11.80 16.31 -7.07
CA SER A 166 -11.77 16.83 -8.44
C SER A 166 -10.64 16.23 -9.28
N ARG A 167 -9.45 16.09 -8.74
CA ARG A 167 -8.24 15.68 -9.47
C ARG A 167 -7.49 14.50 -8.85
N GLY A 168 -7.27 14.50 -7.53
CA GLY A 168 -6.41 13.55 -6.85
C GLY A 168 -6.80 12.10 -7.12
N ARG A 169 -8.07 11.76 -6.96
CA ARG A 169 -8.59 10.39 -7.20
C ARG A 169 -8.34 9.86 -8.61
N TRP A 170 -8.45 10.72 -9.62
CA TRP A 170 -8.21 10.35 -11.01
C TRP A 170 -6.73 10.13 -11.29
N ILE A 171 -5.86 10.97 -10.70
CA ILE A 171 -4.41 10.80 -10.81
C ILE A 171 -3.99 9.46 -10.20
N LEU A 172 -4.53 9.10 -9.02
CA LEU A 172 -4.21 7.83 -8.36
C LEU A 172 -4.75 6.62 -9.14
N ALA A 173 -5.98 6.70 -9.65
CA ALA A 173 -6.56 5.64 -10.47
C ALA A 173 -5.75 5.43 -11.78
N LEU A 174 -5.34 6.52 -12.45
CA LEU A 174 -4.48 6.46 -13.61
C LEU A 174 -3.09 5.91 -13.29
N ALA A 175 -2.52 6.26 -12.12
CA ALA A 175 -1.24 5.74 -11.66
C ALA A 175 -1.27 4.22 -11.50
N VAL A 176 -2.34 3.64 -10.93
CA VAL A 176 -2.54 2.18 -10.86
C VAL A 176 -2.51 1.57 -12.27
N MET A 177 -3.28 2.11 -13.20
CA MET A 177 -3.34 1.58 -14.57
C MET A 177 -2.00 1.73 -15.31
N THR A 178 -1.29 2.85 -15.07
CA THR A 178 0.04 3.08 -15.65
C THR A 178 1.05 2.07 -15.09
N GLY A 179 1.07 1.83 -13.78
CA GLY A 179 1.96 0.87 -13.15
C GLY A 179 1.74 -0.55 -13.67
N TRP A 180 0.50 -0.98 -13.78
CA TRP A 180 0.16 -2.27 -14.39
C TRP A 180 0.62 -2.35 -15.85
N SER A 181 0.38 -1.30 -16.66
CA SER A 181 0.80 -1.26 -18.06
C SER A 181 2.33 -1.32 -18.18
N VAL A 182 3.05 -0.52 -17.39
CA VAL A 182 4.52 -0.56 -17.34
C VAL A 182 5.01 -1.96 -16.97
N GLY A 183 4.36 -2.62 -16.01
CA GLY A 183 4.68 -3.99 -15.61
C GLY A 183 4.58 -5.02 -16.75
N ILE A 184 3.68 -4.82 -17.72
CA ILE A 184 3.60 -5.71 -18.89
C ILE A 184 4.79 -5.56 -19.84
N PHE A 185 5.28 -4.32 -20.01
CA PHE A 185 6.29 -3.99 -21.02
C PHE A 185 7.71 -3.97 -20.48
N THR A 186 7.89 -4.01 -19.16
CA THR A 186 9.21 -3.91 -18.51
C THR A 186 9.43 -5.05 -17.55
N SER A 187 10.69 -5.50 -17.43
CA SER A 187 11.12 -6.44 -16.39
C SER A 187 12.26 -5.82 -15.59
N ILE A 188 12.02 -5.53 -14.33
CA ILE A 188 13.06 -5.05 -13.41
C ILE A 188 13.82 -6.27 -12.87
N PRO A 189 15.18 -6.24 -12.83
CA PRO A 189 15.96 -7.31 -12.22
C PRO A 189 15.51 -7.57 -10.78
N GLU A 190 15.48 -8.85 -10.36
CA GLU A 190 14.95 -9.31 -9.06
C GLU A 190 15.53 -8.53 -7.87
N GLN A 191 16.83 -8.24 -7.92
CA GLN A 191 17.50 -7.45 -6.89
C GLN A 191 16.95 -6.02 -6.70
N TRP A 192 16.49 -5.38 -7.77
CA TRP A 192 15.84 -4.06 -7.69
C TRP A 192 14.39 -4.19 -7.27
N LEU A 193 13.72 -5.23 -7.75
CA LEU A 193 12.35 -5.53 -7.38
C LEU A 193 12.23 -5.73 -5.85
N ALA A 194 13.11 -6.52 -5.25
CA ALA A 194 13.14 -6.73 -3.81
C ALA A 194 13.34 -5.43 -3.00
N ARG A 195 14.18 -4.51 -3.48
CA ARG A 195 14.35 -3.19 -2.84
C ARG A 195 13.12 -2.29 -2.98
N ILE A 196 12.51 -2.31 -4.16
CA ILE A 196 11.27 -1.57 -4.42
C ILE A 196 10.15 -2.10 -3.54
N THR A 197 10.00 -3.42 -3.45
CA THR A 197 9.05 -4.07 -2.54
C THR A 197 9.32 -3.68 -1.09
N GLY A 198 10.58 -3.74 -0.64
CA GLY A 198 10.96 -3.28 0.69
C GLY A 198 10.54 -1.81 0.94
N PHE A 199 10.86 -0.91 0.01
CA PHE A 199 10.49 0.50 0.12
C PHE A 199 8.96 0.71 0.20
N ILE A 200 8.20 0.02 -0.65
CA ILE A 200 6.73 0.05 -0.63
C ILE A 200 6.22 -0.47 0.71
N SER A 201 6.73 -1.61 1.15
CA SER A 201 6.33 -2.22 2.43
C SER A 201 6.55 -1.28 3.61
N GLY A 202 7.67 -0.54 3.62
CA GLY A 202 7.92 0.51 4.61
C GLY A 202 6.86 1.61 4.61
N GLY A 203 6.45 2.06 3.43
CA GLY A 203 5.35 3.03 3.26
C GLY A 203 4.00 2.47 3.73
N VAL A 204 3.68 1.20 3.40
CA VAL A 204 2.46 0.52 3.88
C VAL A 204 2.47 0.41 5.41
N ILE A 205 3.58 -0.04 5.99
CA ILE A 205 3.72 -0.19 7.45
C ILE A 205 3.48 1.17 8.13
N MET A 206 4.14 2.23 7.65
CA MET A 206 3.97 3.58 8.19
C MET A 206 2.50 4.01 8.12
N ASN A 207 1.91 3.95 6.91
CA ASN A 207 0.55 4.42 6.70
C ASN A 207 -0.45 3.64 7.56
N SER A 208 -0.34 2.32 7.58
CA SER A 208 -1.26 1.47 8.35
C SER A 208 -1.11 1.62 9.87
N LEU A 209 0.11 1.80 10.38
CA LEU A 209 0.34 1.91 11.83
C LEU A 209 0.14 3.33 12.36
N VAL A 210 0.42 4.35 11.57
CA VAL A 210 0.35 5.74 12.02
C VAL A 210 -0.97 6.41 11.63
N VAL A 211 -1.44 6.20 10.40
CA VAL A 211 -2.60 6.90 9.85
C VAL A 211 -3.90 6.11 9.97
N GLU A 212 -3.85 4.80 9.76
CA GLU A 212 -5.03 3.95 9.63
C GLU A 212 -5.51 3.36 10.96
N LEU A 213 -4.64 3.28 12.00
CA LEU A 213 -5.06 2.76 13.30
C LEU A 213 -6.17 3.63 13.90
N PRO A 214 -7.29 3.04 14.35
CA PRO A 214 -8.40 3.79 14.92
C PRO A 214 -7.97 4.53 16.18
N GLU A 215 -8.04 5.86 16.17
CA GLU A 215 -7.82 6.67 17.37
C GLU A 215 -8.81 6.29 18.48
N GLY A 216 -8.29 6.14 19.71
CA GLY A 216 -8.84 5.43 20.86
C GLY A 216 -10.31 5.62 21.25
N ARG A 217 -11.03 6.70 20.89
CA ARG A 217 -12.45 6.89 21.22
C ARG A 217 -13.42 6.73 20.02
N GLY A 218 -12.90 6.61 18.81
CA GLY A 218 -13.70 6.50 17.58
C GLY A 218 -13.69 5.13 16.94
N GLY A 219 -12.71 4.30 17.23
CA GLY A 219 -12.54 2.96 16.68
C GLY A 219 -13.26 1.89 17.51
N ARG A 220 -13.62 0.81 16.86
CA ARG A 220 -14.21 -0.36 17.51
C ARG A 220 -13.18 -1.49 17.56
N PHE A 221 -12.47 -1.60 18.68
CA PHE A 221 -11.38 -2.58 18.87
C PHE A 221 -11.78 -4.01 18.46
N TRP A 222 -12.97 -4.46 18.82
CA TRP A 222 -13.40 -5.82 18.47
C TRP A 222 -13.57 -6.04 16.96
N TYR A 223 -14.02 -5.04 16.22
CA TYR A 223 -14.08 -5.12 14.74
C TYR A 223 -12.68 -5.20 14.13
N PHE A 224 -11.73 -4.41 14.64
CA PHE A 224 -10.32 -4.48 14.27
C PHE A 224 -9.72 -5.86 14.59
N ALA A 225 -9.85 -6.32 15.83
CA ALA A 225 -9.24 -7.57 16.29
C ALA A 225 -9.83 -8.81 15.56
N LEU A 226 -11.14 -8.85 15.37
CA LEU A 226 -11.80 -9.94 14.61
C LEU A 226 -11.37 -9.92 13.14
N ALA A 227 -11.31 -8.76 12.51
CA ALA A 227 -10.87 -8.64 11.13
C ALA A 227 -9.40 -9.08 10.97
N ALA A 228 -8.51 -8.61 11.86
CA ALA A 228 -7.11 -9.02 11.87
C ALA A 228 -6.96 -10.53 12.06
N ALA A 229 -7.62 -11.11 13.06
CA ALA A 229 -7.54 -12.53 13.32
C ALA A 229 -8.10 -13.38 12.16
N THR A 230 -9.30 -13.04 11.67
CA THR A 230 -9.93 -13.78 10.57
C THR A 230 -9.08 -13.72 9.30
N TYR A 231 -8.59 -12.51 8.95
CA TYR A 231 -7.79 -12.35 7.75
C TYR A 231 -6.43 -13.03 7.88
N SER A 232 -5.79 -13.00 9.06
CA SER A 232 -4.56 -13.77 9.31
C SER A 232 -4.75 -15.27 9.09
N VAL A 233 -5.86 -15.85 9.56
CA VAL A 233 -6.18 -17.26 9.32
C VAL A 233 -6.35 -17.55 7.84
N VAL A 234 -7.03 -16.66 7.11
CA VAL A 234 -7.20 -16.80 5.65
C VAL A 234 -5.87 -16.72 4.92
N LEU A 235 -5.00 -15.77 5.28
CA LEU A 235 -3.65 -15.66 4.70
C LEU A 235 -2.82 -16.92 4.96
N LEU A 236 -2.76 -17.39 6.20
CA LEU A 236 -2.02 -18.60 6.55
C LEU A 236 -2.54 -19.86 5.85
N ALA A 237 -3.85 -19.95 5.61
CA ALA A 237 -4.45 -21.08 4.90
C ALA A 237 -4.15 -21.07 3.38
N VAL A 238 -3.76 -19.95 2.81
CA VAL A 238 -3.49 -19.81 1.37
C VAL A 238 -2.00 -19.70 1.08
N LEU A 239 -1.22 -19.10 1.98
CA LEU A 239 0.24 -18.96 1.82
C LEU A 239 1.03 -20.16 2.39
N GLY A 240 0.43 -20.93 3.33
CA GLY A 240 1.00 -22.15 3.90
C GLY A 240 0.57 -23.38 3.14
#